data_8a9fb5d83332a034b329e8f642a73eeb
#
_entry.id   8a9fb5d83332a034b329e8f642a73eeb
#
_cell.length_a   1.000
_cell.length_b   1.000
_cell.length_c   1.000
_cell.angle_alpha   90.00
_cell.angle_beta   90.00
_cell.angle_gamma   90.00
#
_symmetry.space_group_name_H-M   'P 1'
#
loop_
_entity.id
_entity.type
_entity.pdbx_description
1 polymer ?
#
loop_
_entity_poly.entity_id
_entity_poly.type
_entity_poly.pdbx_seq_one_letter_code
_entity_poly.pdbx_strand_id
1 'polypeptide(L)'
;MKKILLITFFLLSTIVKSQVVILHFNAAWNASHDVEWVKDLGDCDVEFIDIAKKPKLQKEYSIVVVPTIIILQYDEEKKRYQADLSFKLTATKEEIQEQIDELILSGF
;
A
#
# COMPACT_ATOMS: atom_id res chain seq x y z
N MET A 1 27.01 -4.30 28.60
CA MET A 1 27.44 -3.14 27.83
C MET A 1 27.34 -3.39 26.36
N LYS A 2 28.11 -4.33 25.90
CA LYS A 2 28.11 -4.62 24.45
C LYS A 2 26.76 -5.00 23.92
N LYS A 3 26.00 -5.72 24.74
CA LYS A 3 24.68 -6.15 24.31
C LYS A 3 23.77 -4.97 24.07
N ILE A 4 23.92 -3.95 24.86
CA ILE A 4 23.10 -2.77 24.74
C ILE A 4 23.37 -2.09 23.41
N LEU A 5 24.63 -2.04 23.04
CA LEU A 5 25.01 -1.44 21.78
C LEU A 5 24.41 -2.20 20.60
N LEU A 6 24.43 -3.52 20.68
CA LEU A 6 23.89 -4.33 19.64
C LEU A 6 22.40 -4.10 19.48
N ILE A 7 21.72 -3.99 20.59
CA ILE A 7 20.29 -3.77 20.58
C ILE A 7 19.97 -2.43 19.94
N THR A 8 20.74 -1.42 20.28
CA THR A 8 20.54 -0.10 19.73
C THR A 8 20.71 -0.13 18.22
N PHE A 9 21.75 -0.78 17.78
CA PHE A 9 22.01 -0.89 16.36
C PHE A 9 20.87 -1.61 15.64
N PHE A 10 20.40 -2.67 16.24
CA PHE A 10 19.32 -3.43 15.69
C PHE A 10 18.06 -2.59 15.53
N LEU A 11 17.75 -1.78 16.52
CA LEU A 11 16.60 -0.90 16.46
C LEU A 11 16.70 0.06 15.30
N LEU A 12 17.88 0.58 15.08
CA LEU A 12 18.07 1.50 13.95
C LEU A 12 17.78 0.83 12.63
N SER A 13 18.16 -0.42 12.49
CA SER A 13 17.93 -1.11 11.24
C SER A 13 16.45 -1.39 11.01
N THR A 14 15.65 -1.43 12.06
CA THR A 14 14.23 -1.70 11.90
C THR A 14 13.42 -0.46 11.57
N ILE A 15 14.04 0.68 11.56
CA ILE A 15 13.34 1.93 11.29
C ILE A 15 13.24 2.23 9.81
N VAL A 16 13.90 1.42 9.00
CA VAL A 16 13.93 1.65 7.56
C VAL A 16 12.61 1.23 6.95
N LYS A 17 11.58 1.94 7.30
CA LYS A 17 10.25 1.65 6.81
C LYS A 17 9.73 2.90 6.14
N SER A 18 9.20 2.74 4.95
CA SER A 18 8.67 3.87 4.22
C SER A 18 7.49 4.47 4.98
N GLN A 19 7.36 5.79 4.96
CA GLN A 19 6.21 6.43 5.58
C GLN A 19 4.95 6.18 4.76
N VAL A 20 5.09 5.84 3.49
CA VAL A 20 3.95 5.61 2.61
C VAL A 20 3.91 4.13 2.23
N VAL A 21 2.75 3.53 2.38
CA VAL A 21 2.52 2.13 2.01
C VAL A 21 1.33 2.07 1.08
N ILE A 22 1.50 1.31 0.01
CA ILE A 22 0.44 1.09 -0.96
C ILE A 22 -0.11 -0.32 -0.73
N LEU A 23 -1.41 -0.40 -0.47
CA LEU A 23 -2.07 -1.68 -0.32
C LEU A 23 -2.87 -1.97 -1.59
N HIS A 24 -2.57 -3.09 -2.23
CA HIS A 24 -3.26 -3.52 -3.43
C HIS A 24 -4.15 -4.70 -3.06
N PHE A 25 -5.45 -4.47 -3.01
CA PHE A 25 -6.42 -5.52 -2.70
C PHE A 25 -7.02 -6.06 -3.99
N ASN A 26 -6.97 -7.36 -4.15
CA ASN A 26 -7.62 -8.02 -5.27
C ASN A 26 -8.01 -9.44 -4.84
N ALA A 27 -8.57 -10.21 -5.74
CA ALA A 27 -8.93 -11.59 -5.49
C ALA A 27 -8.42 -12.43 -6.64
N ALA A 28 -8.16 -13.72 -6.35
CA ALA A 28 -7.61 -14.60 -7.38
C ALA A 28 -8.49 -14.70 -8.62
N TRP A 29 -9.80 -14.65 -8.45
CA TRP A 29 -10.70 -14.73 -9.61
C TRP A 29 -10.61 -13.49 -10.50
N ASN A 30 -10.01 -12.43 -10.03
CA ASN A 30 -9.86 -11.20 -10.79
C ASN A 30 -8.38 -10.89 -11.06
N ALA A 31 -7.52 -11.91 -10.99
CA ALA A 31 -6.07 -11.70 -11.09
C ALA A 31 -5.63 -11.09 -12.41
N SER A 32 -6.40 -11.30 -13.47
CA SER A 32 -6.05 -10.70 -14.75
C SER A 32 -6.13 -9.16 -14.72
N HIS A 33 -6.77 -8.61 -13.71
CA HIS A 33 -6.88 -7.16 -13.53
C HIS A 33 -6.01 -6.65 -12.40
N ASP A 34 -5.02 -7.43 -11.97
CA ASP A 34 -4.04 -6.96 -11.00
C ASP A 34 -3.37 -5.70 -11.54
N VAL A 35 -3.13 -4.76 -10.66
CA VAL A 35 -2.49 -3.51 -11.04
C VAL A 35 -0.98 -3.69 -10.88
N GLU A 36 -0.37 -4.32 -11.87
CA GLU A 36 1.04 -4.71 -11.79
C GLU A 36 1.99 -3.54 -11.58
N TRP A 37 1.66 -2.41 -12.15
CA TRP A 37 2.57 -1.26 -12.09
C TRP A 37 2.66 -0.62 -10.70
N VAL A 38 1.84 -1.05 -9.73
CA VAL A 38 1.99 -0.48 -8.39
C VAL A 38 3.36 -0.80 -7.81
N LYS A 39 3.96 -1.92 -8.19
CA LYS A 39 5.28 -2.27 -7.69
C LYS A 39 6.38 -1.38 -8.25
N ASP A 40 6.06 -0.59 -9.26
CA ASP A 40 7.01 0.36 -9.85
C ASP A 40 6.85 1.77 -9.27
N LEU A 41 5.93 1.96 -8.34
CA LEU A 41 5.76 3.25 -7.69
C LEU A 41 6.98 3.54 -6.82
N GLY A 42 7.40 4.81 -6.80
CA GLY A 42 8.57 5.22 -6.05
C GLY A 42 8.23 5.75 -4.67
N ASP A 43 9.19 5.66 -3.76
CA ASP A 43 9.13 6.26 -2.43
C ASP A 43 8.01 5.70 -1.56
N CYS A 44 7.72 4.42 -1.74
CA CYS A 44 6.69 3.75 -0.95
C CYS A 44 6.98 2.25 -0.90
N ASP A 45 6.36 1.58 0.06
CA ASP A 45 6.34 0.13 0.12
C ASP A 45 5.03 -0.34 -0.48
N VAL A 46 5.01 -1.54 -1.03
CA VAL A 46 3.82 -2.07 -1.68
C VAL A 46 3.51 -3.46 -1.14
N GLU A 47 2.23 -3.69 -0.82
CA GLU A 47 1.76 -5.01 -0.40
C GLU A 47 0.59 -5.42 -1.28
N PHE A 48 0.65 -6.65 -1.78
CA PHE A 48 -0.46 -7.25 -2.51
C PHE A 48 -1.24 -8.15 -1.56
N ILE A 49 -2.53 -7.90 -1.45
CA ILE A 49 -3.40 -8.61 -0.52
C ILE A 49 -4.53 -9.29 -1.29
N ASP A 50 -4.63 -10.61 -1.11
CA ASP A 50 -5.73 -11.39 -1.66
C ASP A 50 -6.83 -11.42 -0.61
N ILE A 51 -7.96 -10.81 -0.90
CA ILE A 51 -9.04 -10.68 0.08
C ILE A 51 -9.63 -12.03 0.49
N ALA A 52 -9.54 -13.02 -0.39
CA ALA A 52 -10.05 -14.35 -0.06
C ALA A 52 -9.18 -15.02 0.99
N LYS A 53 -7.88 -14.72 0.97
CA LYS A 53 -6.95 -15.29 1.94
C LYS A 53 -6.86 -14.46 3.20
N LYS A 54 -7.23 -13.21 3.13
CA LYS A 54 -7.14 -12.29 4.27
C LYS A 54 -8.46 -11.54 4.48
N PRO A 55 -9.51 -12.29 4.85
CA PRO A 55 -10.83 -11.68 5.00
C PRO A 55 -10.90 -10.65 6.12
N LYS A 56 -10.03 -10.76 7.12
CA LYS A 56 -10.01 -9.75 8.19
C LYS A 56 -9.57 -8.40 7.66
N LEU A 57 -8.60 -8.38 6.76
CA LEU A 57 -8.15 -7.12 6.17
C LEU A 57 -9.19 -6.55 5.23
N GLN A 58 -9.89 -7.42 4.51
CA GLN A 58 -10.99 -6.97 3.66
C GLN A 58 -12.02 -6.22 4.50
N LYS A 59 -12.33 -6.75 5.67
CA LYS A 59 -13.31 -6.15 6.54
C LYS A 59 -12.78 -4.87 7.19
N GLU A 60 -11.55 -4.93 7.66
CA GLU A 60 -10.92 -3.80 8.32
C GLU A 60 -10.89 -2.56 7.42
N TYR A 61 -10.58 -2.75 6.16
CA TYR A 61 -10.50 -1.64 5.20
C TYR A 61 -11.76 -1.45 4.39
N SER A 62 -12.80 -2.22 4.69
CA SER A 62 -14.10 -2.10 4.01
C SER A 62 -13.95 -2.20 2.50
N ILE A 63 -13.27 -3.24 2.04
CA ILE A 63 -13.06 -3.45 0.61
C ILE A 63 -14.32 -4.05 0.01
N VAL A 64 -14.98 -3.29 -0.87
CA VAL A 64 -16.23 -3.71 -1.49
C VAL A 64 -16.08 -4.03 -2.97
N VAL A 65 -15.06 -3.50 -3.61
CA VAL A 65 -14.77 -3.81 -5.02
C VAL A 65 -13.29 -4.11 -5.15
N VAL A 66 -12.92 -4.86 -6.17
CA VAL A 66 -11.52 -5.15 -6.44
C VAL A 66 -11.22 -4.92 -7.91
N PRO A 67 -10.00 -4.48 -8.24
CA PRO A 67 -8.97 -4.10 -7.29
C PRO A 67 -9.26 -2.77 -6.59
N THR A 68 -8.73 -2.63 -5.39
CA THR A 68 -8.77 -1.36 -4.67
C THR A 68 -7.34 -1.07 -4.23
N ILE A 69 -6.90 0.16 -4.47
CA ILE A 69 -5.57 0.62 -4.06
C ILE A 69 -5.77 1.62 -2.94
N ILE A 70 -5.09 1.40 -1.82
CA ILE A 70 -5.16 2.33 -0.69
C ILE A 70 -3.77 2.87 -0.43
N ILE A 71 -3.67 4.17 -0.24
CA ILE A 71 -2.43 4.82 0.15
C ILE A 71 -2.50 5.08 1.65
N LEU A 72 -1.57 4.49 2.39
CA LEU A 72 -1.41 4.76 3.81
C LEU A 72 -0.20 5.65 4.01
N GLN A 73 -0.30 6.57 4.95
CA GLN A 73 0.85 7.34 5.40
C GLN A 73 0.85 7.28 6.90
N TYR A 74 1.94 6.78 7.48
CA TYR A 74 2.04 6.53 8.92
C TYR A 74 0.85 5.71 9.42
N ASP A 75 0.52 4.66 8.65
CA ASP A 75 -0.55 3.72 8.95
C ASP A 75 -1.96 4.30 8.90
N GLU A 76 -2.10 5.49 8.34
CA GLU A 76 -3.39 6.13 8.22
C GLU A 76 -3.80 6.21 6.75
N GLU A 77 -5.04 5.85 6.45
CA GLU A 77 -5.52 5.89 5.08
C GLU A 77 -5.67 7.33 4.62
N LYS A 78 -5.00 7.67 3.53
CA LYS A 78 -5.03 9.01 2.97
C LYS A 78 -5.84 9.10 1.69
N LYS A 79 -5.82 8.04 0.90
CA LYS A 79 -6.51 8.05 -0.38
C LYS A 79 -6.81 6.62 -0.78
N ARG A 80 -7.91 6.44 -1.49
CA ARG A 80 -8.23 5.12 -2.03
C ARG A 80 -8.72 5.26 -3.46
N TYR A 81 -8.37 4.29 -4.27
CA TYR A 81 -8.77 4.21 -5.67
C TYR A 81 -9.48 2.89 -5.86
N GLN A 82 -10.71 2.94 -6.30
CA GLN A 82 -11.54 1.75 -6.43
C GLN A 82 -11.81 1.43 -7.89
N ALA A 83 -11.96 0.14 -8.17
CA ALA A 83 -12.26 -0.31 -9.52
C ALA A 83 -13.65 0.13 -9.96
N ASP A 84 -13.85 0.11 -11.27
CA ASP A 84 -15.16 0.36 -11.85
C ASP A 84 -16.01 -0.91 -11.79
N LEU A 85 -17.17 -0.87 -12.44
CA LEU A 85 -18.10 -2.01 -12.41
C LEU A 85 -17.58 -3.22 -13.18
N SER A 86 -16.55 -3.05 -14.00
CA SER A 86 -15.95 -4.17 -14.72
C SER A 86 -14.75 -4.74 -13.97
N PHE A 87 -14.55 -4.34 -12.72
CA PHE A 87 -13.45 -4.80 -11.87
C PHE A 87 -12.09 -4.42 -12.43
N LYS A 88 -12.00 -3.25 -13.02
CA LYS A 88 -10.76 -2.69 -13.52
C LYS A 88 -10.49 -1.34 -12.88
N LEU A 89 -9.24 -1.13 -12.49
CA LEU A 89 -8.85 0.16 -11.95
C LEU A 89 -8.67 1.15 -13.09
N THR A 90 -9.26 2.33 -12.96
CA THR A 90 -9.11 3.37 -13.98
C THR A 90 -8.06 4.40 -13.63
N ALA A 91 -7.67 4.46 -12.34
CA ALA A 91 -6.61 5.37 -11.94
C ALA A 91 -5.30 4.99 -12.62
N THR A 92 -4.47 5.98 -12.91
CA THR A 92 -3.21 5.74 -13.60
C THR A 92 -2.05 5.75 -12.62
N LYS A 93 -0.93 5.18 -13.07
CA LYS A 93 0.29 5.18 -12.28
C LYS A 93 0.70 6.61 -11.94
N GLU A 94 0.59 7.51 -12.91
CA GLU A 94 0.95 8.91 -12.73
C GLU A 94 0.11 9.58 -11.66
N GLU A 95 -1.19 9.31 -11.65
CA GLU A 95 -2.06 9.86 -10.62
C GLU A 95 -1.65 9.44 -9.23
N ILE A 96 -1.39 8.16 -9.07
CA ILE A 96 -1.04 7.63 -7.76
C ILE A 96 0.34 8.09 -7.33
N GLN A 97 1.30 8.11 -8.26
CA GLN A 97 2.63 8.59 -7.94
C GLN A 97 2.60 10.06 -7.51
N GLU A 98 1.79 10.86 -8.20
CA GLU A 98 1.66 12.26 -7.86
C GLU A 98 1.10 12.44 -6.44
N GLN A 99 0.12 11.61 -6.09
CA GLN A 99 -0.46 11.67 -4.75
C GLN A 99 0.57 11.28 -3.69
N ILE A 100 1.38 10.25 -3.97
CA ILE A 100 2.44 9.84 -3.05
C ILE A 100 3.42 10.99 -2.85
N ASP A 101 3.83 11.62 -3.95
CA ASP A 101 4.79 12.72 -3.89
C ASP A 101 4.24 13.88 -3.06
N GLU A 102 2.98 14.21 -3.24
CA GLU A 102 2.34 15.28 -2.48
C GLU A 102 2.30 14.97 -0.99
N LEU A 103 1.99 13.73 -0.65
CA LEU A 103 1.94 13.32 0.76
C LEU A 103 3.32 13.41 1.40
N ILE A 104 4.35 13.00 0.68
CA ILE A 104 5.70 13.07 1.21
C ILE A 104 6.12 14.51 1.44
N LEU A 105 5.83 15.38 0.49
CA LEU A 105 6.19 16.79 0.63
C LEU A 105 5.44 17.45 1.77
N SER A 106 4.17 17.12 1.96
CA SER A 106 3.38 17.74 3.02
C SER A 106 3.66 17.11 4.38
N GLY A 107 4.33 15.95 4.41
CA GLY A 107 4.65 15.27 5.65
C GLY A 107 5.88 15.82 6.36
N PHE A 108 6.54 16.78 5.75
CA PHE A 108 7.68 17.45 6.41
C PHE A 108 7.26 18.77 7.07
#